data_7ef32df6e4679b559c9b528a23da6551
#
_entry.id   7ef32df6e4679b559c9b528a23da6551
#
_cell.length_a   1.000
_cell.length_b   1.000
_cell.length_c   1.000
_cell.angle_alpha   90.00
_cell.angle_beta   90.00
_cell.angle_gamma   90.00
#
_symmetry.space_group_name_H-M   'P 1'
#
loop_
_entity.id
_entity.type
_entity.pdbx_description
1 polymer ?
#
loop_
_entity_poly.entity_id
_entity_poly.type
_entity_poly.pdbx_seq_one_letter_code
_entity_poly.pdbx_strand_id
1 'polypeptide(L)'
;MNPNFLEIKNATFVASEKNKINNVSLTIKEKGEIVCLLGPSGVGKTTILRTIAGLQELKSGQINLKGKTISSENFNLEPEKRNIAMCFQDNSLFPHFNVMENINIGAKRKNGSKFNYSDKDLIKILHLDG
;
A
#
# COMPACT_ATOMS: atom_id res chain seq x y z
N MET A 1 3.22 16.10 20.62
CA MET A 1 2.18 15.25 20.02
C MET A 1 2.80 14.33 18.98
N ASN A 2 2.50 13.07 19.03
CA ASN A 2 2.90 12.16 17.96
C ASN A 2 2.02 12.40 16.73
N PRO A 3 2.61 12.48 15.52
CA PRO A 3 1.82 12.60 14.30
C PRO A 3 0.97 11.33 14.09
N ASN A 4 -0.17 11.47 13.43
CA ASN A 4 -0.98 10.34 13.01
C ASN A 4 -0.14 9.39 12.13
N PHE A 5 -0.41 8.09 12.22
CA PHE A 5 0.31 7.10 11.42
C PHE A 5 0.04 7.27 9.93
N LEU A 6 -1.23 7.39 9.53
CA LEU A 6 -1.64 7.75 8.17
C LEU A 6 -2.75 8.80 8.25
N GLU A 7 -2.69 9.80 7.41
CA GLU A 7 -3.70 10.85 7.34
C GLU A 7 -3.99 11.21 5.88
N ILE A 8 -5.26 11.15 5.51
CA ILE A 8 -5.77 11.58 4.22
C ILE A 8 -6.63 12.81 4.47
N LYS A 9 -6.35 13.92 3.80
CA LYS A 9 -7.04 15.21 3.96
C LYS A 9 -7.67 15.66 2.65
N ASN A 10 -9.00 15.76 2.65
CA ASN A 10 -9.79 16.32 1.54
C ASN A 10 -9.33 15.80 0.16
N ALA A 11 -9.02 14.51 0.10
CA ALA A 11 -8.41 13.89 -1.07
C ALA A 11 -9.44 13.55 -2.14
N THR A 12 -9.07 13.78 -3.40
CA THR A 12 -9.82 13.34 -4.57
C THR A 12 -9.01 12.29 -5.33
N PHE A 13 -9.58 11.11 -5.46
CA PHE A 13 -9.01 9.99 -6.18
C PHE A 13 -9.71 9.83 -7.54
N VAL A 14 -8.97 9.48 -8.57
CA VAL A 14 -9.48 9.26 -9.92
C VAL A 14 -9.41 7.78 -10.26
N ALA A 15 -10.56 7.10 -10.27
CA ALA A 15 -10.66 5.70 -10.66
C ALA A 15 -10.70 5.54 -12.20
N SER A 16 -11.37 6.49 -12.89
CA SER A 16 -11.45 6.61 -14.34
C SER A 16 -11.82 8.05 -14.70
N GLU A 17 -11.79 8.40 -15.99
CA GLU A 17 -12.21 9.74 -16.45
C GLU A 17 -13.61 10.14 -15.95
N LYS A 18 -14.51 9.17 -15.83
CA LYS A 18 -15.90 9.39 -15.39
C LYS A 18 -16.13 9.10 -13.91
N ASN A 19 -15.19 8.48 -13.22
CA ASN A 19 -15.39 8.03 -11.84
C ASN A 19 -14.32 8.61 -10.92
N LYS A 20 -14.75 9.55 -10.08
CA LYS A 20 -13.91 10.22 -9.08
C LYS A 20 -14.50 10.00 -7.69
N ILE A 21 -13.64 9.81 -6.72
CA ILE A 21 -14.00 9.74 -5.30
C ILE A 21 -13.53 11.05 -4.68
N ASN A 22 -14.47 11.91 -4.34
CA ASN A 22 -14.17 13.27 -3.91
C ASN A 22 -14.19 13.40 -2.40
N ASN A 23 -13.38 14.30 -1.89
CA ASN A 23 -13.40 14.79 -0.51
C ASN A 23 -13.29 13.68 0.55
N VAL A 24 -12.38 12.75 0.32
CA VAL A 24 -12.10 11.67 1.27
C VAL A 24 -11.17 12.19 2.36
N SER A 25 -11.58 11.99 3.61
CA SER A 25 -10.71 12.23 4.78
C SER A 25 -10.74 11.02 5.69
N LEU A 26 -9.55 10.56 6.08
CA LEU A 26 -9.35 9.38 6.92
C LEU A 26 -8.11 9.58 7.78
N THR A 27 -8.19 9.15 9.02
CA THR A 27 -7.06 9.18 9.95
C THR A 27 -6.86 7.83 10.60
N ILE A 28 -5.66 7.28 10.49
CA ILE A 28 -5.18 6.15 11.26
C ILE A 28 -4.19 6.72 12.28
N LYS A 29 -4.50 6.60 13.56
CA LYS A 29 -3.73 7.26 14.62
C LYS A 29 -2.46 6.49 14.95
N GLU A 30 -2.56 5.18 15.08
CA GLU A 30 -1.50 4.34 15.60
C GLU A 30 -1.08 3.23 14.64
N LYS A 31 0.18 2.82 14.78
CA LYS A 31 0.68 1.63 14.08
C LYS A 31 -0.02 0.38 14.65
N GLY A 32 -0.46 -0.50 13.75
CA GLY A 32 -1.11 -1.76 14.11
C GLY A 32 -2.63 -1.72 14.01
N GLU A 33 -3.24 -0.56 13.77
CA GLU A 33 -4.68 -0.49 13.47
C GLU A 33 -5.01 -1.22 12.16
N ILE A 34 -6.15 -1.93 12.18
CA ILE A 34 -6.72 -2.58 10.98
C ILE A 34 -7.92 -1.75 10.53
N VAL A 35 -7.85 -1.25 9.32
CA VAL A 35 -8.91 -0.44 8.71
C VAL A 35 -9.47 -1.14 7.49
N CYS A 36 -10.80 -1.27 7.42
CA CYS A 36 -11.49 -1.85 6.27
C CYS A 36 -12.20 -0.78 5.46
N LEU A 37 -11.96 -0.78 4.14
CA LEU A 37 -12.72 0.01 3.18
C LEU A 37 -13.89 -0.83 2.67
N LEU A 38 -15.11 -0.41 3.00
CA LEU A 38 -16.34 -1.10 2.61
C LEU A 38 -17.05 -0.32 1.51
N GLY A 39 -17.65 -1.04 0.59
CA GLY A 39 -18.43 -0.46 -0.49
C GLY A 39 -18.61 -1.43 -1.65
N PRO A 40 -19.53 -1.12 -2.58
CA PRO A 40 -19.78 -1.96 -3.74
C PRO A 40 -18.54 -2.07 -4.65
N SER A 41 -18.50 -3.11 -5.46
CA SER A 41 -17.45 -3.30 -6.47
C SER A 41 -17.42 -2.13 -7.46
N GLY A 42 -16.24 -1.68 -7.84
CA GLY A 42 -16.05 -0.58 -8.79
C GLY A 42 -16.20 0.83 -8.22
N VAL A 43 -16.42 0.99 -6.90
CA VAL A 43 -16.54 2.31 -6.27
C VAL A 43 -15.22 3.06 -6.14
N GLY A 44 -14.09 2.34 -6.29
CA GLY A 44 -12.73 2.93 -6.25
C GLY A 44 -11.91 2.59 -5.02
N LYS A 45 -12.26 1.56 -4.25
CA LYS A 45 -11.47 1.09 -3.08
C LYS A 45 -10.02 0.77 -3.46
N THR A 46 -9.84 0.05 -4.57
CA THR A 46 -8.51 -0.28 -5.09
C THR A 46 -7.73 0.96 -5.52
N THR A 47 -8.42 1.97 -6.08
CA THR A 47 -7.82 3.26 -6.45
C THR A 47 -7.23 3.98 -5.23
N ILE A 48 -7.96 4.02 -4.12
CA ILE A 48 -7.49 4.61 -2.86
C ILE A 48 -6.22 3.89 -2.39
N LEU A 49 -6.24 2.55 -2.35
CA LEU A 49 -5.09 1.76 -1.92
C LEU A 49 -3.87 1.95 -2.84
N ARG A 50 -4.07 1.97 -4.16
CA ARG A 50 -3.01 2.22 -5.14
C ARG A 50 -2.40 3.62 -5.00
N THR A 51 -3.22 4.63 -4.74
CA THR A 51 -2.75 5.99 -4.52
C THR A 51 -1.94 6.10 -3.23
N ILE A 52 -2.37 5.45 -2.14
CA ILE A 52 -1.60 5.37 -0.88
C ILE A 52 -0.26 4.68 -1.13
N ALA A 53 -0.24 3.61 -1.91
CA ALA A 53 1.00 2.89 -2.25
C ALA A 53 1.92 3.64 -3.23
N GLY A 54 1.44 4.71 -3.88
CA GLY A 54 2.22 5.51 -4.84
C GLY A 54 2.15 5.02 -6.28
N LEU A 55 1.31 4.05 -6.57
CA LEU A 55 1.11 3.49 -7.91
C LEU A 55 0.16 4.33 -8.76
N GLN A 56 -0.47 5.32 -8.16
CA GLN A 56 -1.39 6.24 -8.82
C GLN A 56 -1.29 7.62 -8.18
N GLU A 57 -1.44 8.66 -8.97
CA GLU A 57 -1.38 10.04 -8.50
C GLU A 57 -2.68 10.48 -7.84
N LEU A 58 -2.54 11.38 -6.86
CA LEU A 58 -3.64 12.05 -6.20
C LEU A 58 -4.05 13.27 -7.05
N LYS A 59 -5.36 13.45 -7.27
CA LYS A 59 -5.84 14.61 -8.03
C LYS A 59 -5.82 15.91 -7.22
N SER A 60 -6.22 15.83 -5.96
CA SER A 60 -6.21 16.96 -5.03
C SER A 60 -6.23 16.47 -3.60
N GLY A 61 -5.91 17.35 -2.66
CA GLY A 61 -5.79 16.99 -1.25
C GLY A 61 -4.39 16.53 -0.89
N GLN A 62 -4.28 15.79 0.19
CA GLN A 62 -2.98 15.39 0.74
C GLN A 62 -3.06 14.03 1.44
N ILE A 63 -1.99 13.24 1.30
CA ILE A 63 -1.77 12.02 2.06
C ILE A 63 -0.46 12.15 2.82
N ASN A 64 -0.51 11.97 4.13
CA ASN A 64 0.64 12.01 5.02
C ASN A 64 0.86 10.65 5.66
N LEU A 65 2.10 10.22 5.74
CA LEU A 65 2.53 9.02 6.47
C LEU A 65 3.50 9.44 7.57
N LYS A 66 3.17 9.16 8.83
CA LYS A 66 3.97 9.54 10.01
C LYS A 66 4.35 11.03 9.99
N GLY A 67 3.40 11.89 9.66
CA GLY A 67 3.58 13.34 9.58
C GLY A 67 4.30 13.85 8.33
N LYS A 68 4.74 12.99 7.43
CA LYS A 68 5.39 13.38 6.17
C LYS A 68 4.43 13.23 5.00
N THR A 69 4.34 14.23 4.14
CA THR A 69 3.55 14.16 2.92
C THR A 69 4.15 13.15 1.95
N ILE A 70 3.33 12.19 1.50
CA ILE A 70 3.68 11.19 0.51
C ILE A 70 2.95 11.38 -0.83
N SER A 71 1.82 12.08 -0.82
CA SER A 71 1.10 12.50 -2.04
C SER A 71 0.39 13.81 -1.82
N SER A 72 0.40 14.67 -2.83
CA SER A 72 -0.41 15.87 -2.96
C SER A 72 -0.65 16.16 -4.44
N GLU A 73 -1.37 17.22 -4.76
CA GLU A 73 -1.67 17.62 -6.15
C GLU A 73 -0.40 17.73 -7.04
N ASN A 74 0.70 18.22 -6.46
CA ASN A 74 1.96 18.50 -7.20
C ASN A 74 3.13 17.62 -6.74
N PHE A 75 2.89 16.64 -5.89
CA PHE A 75 3.94 15.78 -5.34
C PHE A 75 3.44 14.36 -5.15
N ASN A 76 4.20 13.41 -5.67
CA ASN A 76 3.94 11.99 -5.50
C ASN A 76 5.25 11.26 -5.22
N LEU A 77 5.46 10.87 -3.97
CA LEU A 77 6.64 10.10 -3.57
C LEU A 77 6.61 8.74 -4.25
N GLU A 78 7.75 8.30 -4.78
CA GLU A 78 7.87 7.01 -5.46
C GLU A 78 7.49 5.84 -4.52
N PRO A 79 6.83 4.79 -5.04
CA PRO A 79 6.36 3.65 -4.24
C PRO A 79 7.45 3.03 -3.36
N GLU A 80 8.65 2.84 -3.90
CA GLU A 80 9.79 2.24 -3.20
C GLU A 80 10.29 3.04 -2.00
N LYS A 81 9.99 4.33 -1.96
CA LYS A 81 10.38 5.23 -0.86
C LYS A 81 9.31 5.36 0.24
N ARG A 82 8.10 4.80 0.02
CA ARG A 82 6.98 4.93 0.95
C ARG A 82 7.02 3.96 2.13
N ASN A 83 7.77 2.89 2.03
CA ASN A 83 7.74 1.80 3.03
C ASN A 83 6.33 1.18 3.22
N ILE A 84 5.57 1.11 2.15
CA ILE A 84 4.22 0.53 2.10
C ILE A 84 4.29 -0.72 1.24
N ALA A 85 3.73 -1.82 1.72
CA ALA A 85 3.52 -3.04 0.94
C ALA A 85 2.06 -3.10 0.49
N MET A 86 1.83 -3.54 -0.74
CA MET A 86 0.51 -3.75 -1.29
C MET A 86 0.36 -5.19 -1.76
N CYS A 87 -0.71 -5.85 -1.32
CA CYS A 87 -1.15 -7.13 -1.86
C CYS A 87 -2.23 -6.89 -2.90
N PHE A 88 -2.05 -7.47 -4.09
CA PHE A 88 -3.03 -7.36 -5.18
C PHE A 88 -4.02 -8.53 -5.11
N GLN A 89 -5.21 -8.33 -5.65
CA GLN A 89 -6.23 -9.38 -5.77
C GLN A 89 -5.76 -10.50 -6.70
N ASP A 90 -5.02 -10.16 -7.74
CA ASP A 90 -4.44 -11.12 -8.67
C ASP A 90 -3.08 -11.61 -8.17
N ASN A 91 -2.70 -12.81 -8.56
CA ASN A 91 -1.40 -13.39 -8.26
C ASN A 91 -0.29 -12.58 -8.94
N SER A 92 0.29 -11.64 -8.20
CA SER A 92 1.37 -10.76 -8.68
C SER A 92 2.72 -11.49 -8.62
N LEU A 93 2.82 -12.62 -9.30
CA LEU A 93 4.06 -13.36 -9.43
C LEU A 93 4.82 -12.91 -10.68
N PHE A 94 6.12 -12.85 -10.57
CA PHE A 94 7.00 -12.64 -11.73
C PHE A 94 7.10 -13.94 -12.51
N PRO A 95 6.54 -14.03 -13.73
CA PRO A 95 6.43 -15.28 -14.48
C PRO A 95 7.79 -15.83 -14.95
N HIS A 96 8.81 -14.98 -15.02
CA HIS A 96 10.19 -15.34 -15.37
C HIS A 96 11.04 -15.77 -14.18
N PHE A 97 10.47 -15.76 -12.96
CA PHE A 97 11.13 -16.19 -11.73
C PHE A 97 10.54 -17.51 -11.24
N ASN A 98 11.37 -18.35 -10.68
CA ASN A 98 10.91 -19.53 -9.95
C ASN A 98 10.31 -19.16 -8.58
N VAL A 99 9.80 -20.15 -7.84
CA VAL A 99 9.15 -19.95 -6.54
C VAL A 99 10.09 -19.26 -5.55
N MET A 100 11.31 -19.75 -5.41
CA MET A 100 12.29 -19.19 -4.47
C MET A 100 12.70 -17.77 -4.83
N GLU A 101 12.85 -17.47 -6.11
CA GLU A 101 13.18 -16.12 -6.57
C GLU A 101 12.04 -15.14 -6.29
N ASN A 102 10.77 -15.54 -6.49
CA ASN A 102 9.61 -14.73 -6.13
C ASN A 102 9.54 -14.45 -4.63
N ILE A 103 9.82 -15.43 -3.78
CA ILE A 103 9.84 -15.27 -2.33
C ILE A 103 10.99 -14.33 -1.90
N ASN A 104 12.16 -14.49 -2.49
CA ASN A 104 13.37 -13.76 -2.09
C ASN A 104 13.44 -12.31 -2.58
N ILE A 105 12.59 -11.89 -3.51
CA ILE A 105 12.56 -10.50 -3.98
C ILE A 105 12.36 -9.52 -2.82
N GLY A 106 11.48 -9.85 -1.88
CA GLY A 106 11.23 -9.03 -0.70
C GLY A 106 12.41 -8.98 0.28
N ALA A 107 13.16 -10.08 0.40
CA ALA A 107 14.29 -10.22 1.32
C ALA A 107 15.52 -9.38 0.91
N LYS A 108 15.67 -9.05 -0.37
CA LYS A 108 16.80 -8.25 -0.88
C LYS A 108 16.72 -6.76 -0.54
N ARG A 109 15.62 -6.27 -0.01
CA ARG A 109 15.50 -4.89 0.48
C ARG A 109 16.28 -4.74 1.78
N LYS A 110 17.39 -4.02 1.75
CA LYS A 110 18.31 -3.77 2.89
C LYS A 110 17.68 -3.13 4.14
N ASN A 111 16.46 -2.66 4.08
CA ASN A 111 15.72 -2.06 5.19
C ASN A 111 14.54 -2.92 5.64
N GLY A 112 14.65 -4.23 5.46
CA GLY A 112 13.64 -5.17 5.93
C GLY A 112 13.40 -5.00 7.43
N SER A 113 12.16 -4.69 7.82
CA SER A 113 11.72 -4.91 9.18
C SER A 113 12.11 -6.34 9.57
N LYS A 114 12.60 -6.53 10.79
CA LYS A 114 12.83 -7.86 11.33
C LYS A 114 11.50 -8.60 11.35
N PHE A 115 11.25 -9.42 10.34
CA PHE A 115 10.16 -10.39 10.41
C PHE A 115 10.57 -11.44 11.44
N ASN A 116 9.64 -11.82 12.30
CA ASN A 116 9.86 -12.88 13.30
C ASN A 116 9.97 -14.28 12.67
N TYR A 117 9.81 -14.39 11.36
CA TYR A 117 9.83 -15.64 10.60
C TYR A 117 10.88 -15.57 9.50
N SER A 118 11.69 -16.62 9.36
CA SER A 118 12.57 -16.78 8.21
C SER A 118 11.77 -17.19 6.97
N ASP A 119 12.36 -17.03 5.77
CA ASP A 119 11.74 -17.49 4.52
C ASP A 119 11.39 -18.98 4.57
N LYS A 120 12.24 -19.80 5.24
CA LYS A 120 12.01 -21.22 5.47
C LYS A 120 10.80 -21.49 6.35
N ASP A 121 10.62 -20.69 7.41
CA ASP A 121 9.45 -20.81 8.29
C ASP A 121 8.17 -20.47 7.55
N LEU A 122 8.18 -19.40 6.73
CA LEU A 122 7.03 -19.01 5.93
C LEU A 122 6.66 -20.07 4.89
N ILE A 123 7.64 -20.64 4.19
CA ILE A 123 7.43 -21.73 3.22
C ILE A 123 6.73 -22.90 3.90
N LYS A 124 7.18 -23.30 5.09
CA LYS A 124 6.60 -24.39 5.88
C LYS A 124 5.19 -24.06 6.38
N ILE A 125 4.99 -22.86 6.94
CA ILE A 125 3.68 -22.42 7.45
C ILE A 125 2.64 -22.39 6.32
N LEU A 126 3.05 -21.98 5.12
CA LEU A 126 2.18 -21.86 3.95
C LEU A 126 2.07 -23.18 3.14
N HIS A 127 2.67 -24.27 3.64
CA HIS A 127 2.66 -25.59 2.96
C HIS A 127 3.19 -25.54 1.52
N LEU A 128 4.24 -24.75 1.27
CA LEU A 128 4.86 -24.62 -0.05
C LEU A 128 6.05 -25.55 -0.25
N ASP A 129 6.34 -26.42 0.72
CA ASP A 129 7.46 -27.39 0.75
C ASP A 129 7.04 -28.80 0.28
N GLY A 130 5.87 -28.91 -0.33
CA GLY A 130 5.27 -30.15 -0.86
C GLY A 130 5.90 -30.69 -2.12
#